data_f34f981f89b1a5b186f84daade7e4a38
#
_entry.id   f34f981f89b1a5b186f84daade7e4a38
#
_cell.length_a   1.000
_cell.length_b   1.000
_cell.length_c   1.000
_cell.angle_alpha   90.00
_cell.angle_beta   90.00
_cell.angle_gamma   90.00
#
_symmetry.space_group_name_H-M   'P 1'
#
loop_
_entity.id
_entity.type
_entity.pdbx_description
1 polymer ?
#
loop_
_entity_poly.entity_id
_entity_poly.type
_entity_poly.pdbx_seq_one_letter_code
_entity_poly.pdbx_strand_id
1 'polypeptide(L)'
;PLSAYSLMYEEGTPLYYARQRGIVQECDDETSLAMFQSLTQHAKAAGFEQYEISNYARPGYRSRHNSSYWQGIPYLGLGPGAHSYDGLRQRRVNEYSLRRYMEAGRASSFADVPHNIETLTDNECYNELICTRLRTVDGLSLQEVPQVRLATLLRLAQPHIDGGRLELDAQDRLRLTASGIFVSDDVMS
;
A
#
# COMPACT_ATOMS: atom_id res chain seq x y z
N PRO A 1 -15.50 -7.30 -2.75
CA PRO A 1 -14.69 -6.09 -2.58
C PRO A 1 -14.80 -5.16 -3.80
N LEU A 2 -14.51 -3.89 -3.60
CA LEU A 2 -14.43 -2.85 -4.61
C LEU A 2 -13.06 -2.18 -4.44
N SER A 3 -12.33 -1.98 -5.55
CA SER A 3 -11.07 -1.22 -5.56
C SER A 3 -11.29 0.06 -6.36
N ALA A 4 -10.86 1.18 -5.80
CA ALA A 4 -10.92 2.48 -6.44
C ALA A 4 -9.64 3.26 -6.16
N TYR A 5 -8.91 3.57 -7.21
CA TYR A 5 -7.61 4.22 -7.14
C TYR A 5 -7.69 5.62 -7.75
N SER A 6 -6.93 6.54 -7.20
CA SER A 6 -6.64 7.80 -7.90
C SER A 6 -5.79 7.51 -9.13
N LEU A 7 -6.09 8.18 -10.23
CA LEU A 7 -5.34 8.02 -11.47
C LEU A 7 -3.95 8.66 -11.32
N MET A 8 -2.91 7.86 -11.53
CA MET A 8 -1.53 8.32 -11.56
C MET A 8 -1.02 8.40 -13.00
N TYR A 9 -0.22 9.43 -13.29
CA TYR A 9 0.39 9.66 -14.59
C TYR A 9 1.86 9.22 -14.56
N GLU A 10 2.10 7.91 -14.60
CA GLU A 10 3.44 7.35 -14.52
C GLU A 10 4.27 7.65 -15.77
N GLU A 11 5.50 8.12 -15.56
CA GLU A 11 6.46 8.39 -16.62
C GLU A 11 6.66 7.17 -17.52
N GLY A 12 6.81 7.40 -18.82
CA GLY A 12 6.95 6.34 -19.82
C GLY A 12 5.63 5.74 -20.31
N THR A 13 4.47 6.09 -19.73
CA THR A 13 3.16 5.62 -20.19
C THR A 13 2.57 6.51 -21.28
N PRO A 14 1.72 5.98 -22.18
CA PRO A 14 1.02 6.81 -23.17
C PRO A 14 0.18 7.91 -22.53
N LEU A 15 -0.42 7.66 -21.35
CA LEU A 15 -1.22 8.62 -20.61
C LEU A 15 -0.37 9.79 -20.07
N TYR A 16 0.82 9.50 -19.56
CA TYR A 16 1.78 10.53 -19.15
C TYR A 16 2.11 11.48 -20.30
N TYR A 17 2.43 10.92 -21.48
CA TYR A 17 2.74 11.74 -22.65
C TYR A 17 1.51 12.51 -23.19
N ALA A 18 0.30 11.95 -23.06
CA ALA A 18 -0.93 12.68 -23.42
C ALA A 18 -1.14 13.90 -22.51
N ARG A 19 -0.89 13.74 -21.20
CA ARG A 19 -0.90 14.86 -20.24
C ARG A 19 0.14 15.92 -20.59
N GLN A 20 1.38 15.51 -20.85
CA GLN A 20 2.46 16.43 -21.24
C GLN A 20 2.15 17.26 -22.49
N ARG A 21 1.37 16.68 -23.42
CA ARG A 21 0.93 17.35 -24.66
C ARG A 21 -0.36 18.16 -24.49
N GLY A 22 -0.94 18.21 -23.29
CA GLY A 22 -2.21 18.89 -23.04
C GLY A 22 -3.44 18.21 -23.65
N ILE A 23 -3.33 16.95 -24.11
CA ILE A 23 -4.46 16.17 -24.66
C ILE A 23 -5.37 15.70 -23.53
N VAL A 24 -4.79 15.38 -22.37
CA VAL A 24 -5.48 15.02 -21.14
C VAL A 24 -5.11 16.04 -20.07
N GLN A 25 -6.12 16.52 -19.36
CA GLN A 25 -5.94 17.42 -18.24
C GLN A 25 -6.11 16.65 -16.94
N GLU A 26 -5.16 16.80 -16.02
CA GLU A 26 -5.25 16.24 -14.68
C GLU A 26 -6.29 16.99 -13.86
N CYS A 27 -7.02 16.27 -13.01
CA CYS A 27 -7.91 16.90 -12.04
C CYS A 27 -7.09 17.72 -11.04
N ASP A 28 -7.65 18.84 -10.62
CA ASP A 28 -7.12 19.56 -9.46
C ASP A 28 -7.41 18.81 -8.15
N ASP A 29 -6.71 19.22 -7.10
CA ASP A 29 -6.81 18.56 -5.78
C ASP A 29 -8.22 18.68 -5.19
N GLU A 30 -8.92 19.79 -5.41
CA GLU A 30 -10.27 20.01 -4.91
C GLU A 30 -11.26 19.04 -5.56
N THR A 31 -11.18 18.89 -6.89
CA THR A 31 -11.99 17.91 -7.64
C THR A 31 -11.67 16.47 -7.23
N SER A 32 -10.38 16.16 -7.05
CA SER A 32 -9.93 14.84 -6.60
C SER A 32 -10.46 14.50 -5.21
N LEU A 33 -10.40 15.46 -4.28
CA LEU A 33 -10.96 15.32 -2.94
C LEU A 33 -12.49 15.11 -2.98
N ALA A 34 -13.20 15.90 -3.80
CA ALA A 34 -14.64 15.78 -3.95
C ALA A 34 -15.05 14.40 -4.51
N MET A 35 -14.30 13.88 -5.49
CA MET A 35 -14.52 12.53 -6.02
C MET A 35 -14.28 11.45 -4.97
N PHE A 36 -13.19 11.56 -4.19
CA PHE A 36 -12.90 10.62 -3.10
C PHE A 36 -14.01 10.64 -2.03
N GLN A 37 -14.46 11.82 -1.60
CA GLN A 37 -15.54 11.96 -0.62
C GLN A 37 -16.86 11.38 -1.15
N SER A 38 -17.20 11.66 -2.41
CA SER A 38 -18.39 11.12 -3.06
C SER A 38 -18.36 9.59 -3.13
N LEU A 39 -17.23 9.01 -3.56
CA LEU A 39 -17.02 7.56 -3.59
C LEU A 39 -17.24 6.94 -2.20
N THR A 40 -16.57 7.48 -1.19
CA THR A 40 -16.63 6.97 0.19
C THR A 40 -18.05 7.03 0.74
N GLN A 41 -18.76 8.12 0.49
CA GLN A 41 -20.15 8.29 0.93
C GLN A 41 -21.08 7.27 0.25
N HIS A 42 -20.97 7.10 -1.08
CA HIS A 42 -21.81 6.16 -1.82
C HIS A 42 -21.48 4.70 -1.47
N ALA A 43 -20.21 4.35 -1.30
CA ALA A 43 -19.79 3.02 -0.87
C ALA A 43 -20.38 2.69 0.50
N LYS A 44 -20.27 3.61 1.46
CA LYS A 44 -20.85 3.46 2.81
C LYS A 44 -22.39 3.29 2.75
N ALA A 45 -23.07 4.11 1.97
CA ALA A 45 -24.52 4.00 1.79
C ALA A 45 -24.94 2.65 1.16
N ALA A 46 -24.09 2.06 0.33
CA ALA A 46 -24.29 0.73 -0.25
C ALA A 46 -23.84 -0.44 0.66
N GLY A 47 -23.46 -0.16 1.92
CA GLY A 47 -23.07 -1.16 2.90
C GLY A 47 -21.61 -1.66 2.73
N PHE A 48 -20.76 -0.88 2.09
CA PHE A 48 -19.34 -1.15 2.01
C PHE A 48 -18.59 -0.36 3.09
N GLU A 49 -17.57 -0.97 3.67
CA GLU A 49 -16.62 -0.36 4.57
C GLU A 49 -15.28 -0.19 3.85
N GLN A 50 -14.67 0.98 3.95
CA GLN A 50 -13.29 1.17 3.52
C GLN A 50 -12.38 0.43 4.51
N TYR A 51 -11.60 -0.55 4.05
CA TYR A 51 -10.74 -1.32 4.94
C TYR A 51 -9.23 -1.03 4.72
N GLU A 52 -8.90 -0.36 3.63
CA GLU A 52 -7.60 0.26 3.38
C GLU A 52 -7.78 1.45 2.41
N ILE A 53 -6.73 2.19 2.10
CA ILE A 53 -6.78 3.47 1.37
C ILE A 53 -7.65 3.41 0.11
N SER A 54 -7.52 2.33 -0.69
CA SER A 54 -8.14 2.21 -2.02
C SER A 54 -9.18 1.10 -2.12
N ASN A 55 -9.41 0.34 -1.05
CA ASN A 55 -10.26 -0.84 -1.11
C ASN A 55 -11.41 -0.80 -0.10
N TYR A 56 -12.56 -1.20 -0.60
CA TYR A 56 -13.83 -1.26 0.14
C TYR A 56 -14.38 -2.69 0.08
N ALA A 57 -15.06 -3.14 1.12
CA ALA A 57 -15.72 -4.43 1.15
C ALA A 57 -16.96 -4.39 2.05
N ARG A 58 -17.91 -5.26 1.82
CA ARG A 58 -18.95 -5.53 2.82
C ARG A 58 -18.34 -6.20 4.04
N PRO A 59 -18.91 -6.06 5.24
CA PRO A 59 -18.45 -6.76 6.43
C PRO A 59 -18.21 -8.24 6.19
N GLY A 60 -17.04 -8.75 6.55
CA GLY A 60 -16.64 -10.15 6.35
C GLY A 60 -16.15 -10.51 4.94
N TYR A 61 -16.15 -9.55 3.98
CA TYR A 61 -15.75 -9.78 2.58
C TYR A 61 -14.51 -9.00 2.15
N ARG A 62 -13.66 -8.60 3.09
CA ARG A 62 -12.34 -7.99 2.76
C ARG A 62 -11.53 -8.96 1.88
N SER A 63 -10.78 -8.43 0.92
CA SER A 63 -9.90 -9.25 0.08
C SER A 63 -8.81 -9.88 0.94
N ARG A 64 -8.83 -11.21 1.09
CA ARG A 64 -7.81 -11.95 1.85
C ARG A 64 -6.43 -11.78 1.24
N HIS A 65 -6.36 -11.79 -0.09
CA HIS A 65 -5.12 -11.60 -0.83
C HIS A 65 -4.50 -10.21 -0.56
N ASN A 66 -5.28 -9.13 -0.70
CA ASN A 66 -4.77 -7.79 -0.44
C ASN A 66 -4.40 -7.60 1.05
N SER A 67 -5.24 -8.10 1.96
CA SER A 67 -4.98 -7.99 3.40
C SER A 67 -3.69 -8.71 3.81
N SER A 68 -3.31 -9.81 3.14
CA SER A 68 -2.08 -10.53 3.46
C SER A 68 -0.81 -9.69 3.19
N TYR A 69 -0.82 -8.82 2.18
CA TYR A 69 0.30 -7.90 1.94
C TYR A 69 0.46 -6.90 3.09
N TRP A 70 -0.64 -6.30 3.53
CA TRP A 70 -0.63 -5.31 4.61
C TRP A 70 -0.29 -5.91 5.97
N GLN A 71 -0.52 -7.21 6.14
CA GLN A 71 -0.16 -7.96 7.35
C GLN A 71 1.26 -8.52 7.33
N GLY A 72 2.00 -8.36 6.23
CA GLY A 72 3.36 -8.89 6.08
C GLY A 72 3.40 -10.43 6.03
N ILE A 73 2.32 -11.07 5.59
CA ILE A 73 2.26 -12.53 5.46
C ILE A 73 3.15 -12.96 4.29
N PRO A 74 3.96 -14.03 4.44
CA PRO A 74 4.77 -14.55 3.34
C PRO A 74 3.92 -14.94 2.14
N TYR A 75 4.42 -14.63 0.94
CA TYR A 75 3.75 -14.99 -0.31
C TYR A 75 4.74 -15.39 -1.40
N LEU A 76 4.27 -16.22 -2.32
CA LEU A 76 5.00 -16.66 -3.51
C LEU A 76 4.42 -15.99 -4.74
N GLY A 77 5.27 -15.22 -5.45
CA GLY A 77 4.95 -14.62 -6.73
C GLY A 77 5.21 -15.57 -7.89
N LEU A 78 4.23 -15.76 -8.74
CA LEU A 78 4.30 -16.60 -9.94
C LEU A 78 4.25 -15.73 -11.20
N GLY A 79 5.20 -15.93 -12.09
CA GLY A 79 5.30 -15.22 -13.36
C GLY A 79 6.55 -14.36 -13.50
N PRO A 80 6.84 -13.85 -14.72
CA PRO A 80 7.91 -12.88 -14.96
C PRO A 80 7.59 -11.58 -14.21
N GLY A 81 8.61 -10.99 -13.58
CA GLY A 81 8.44 -9.78 -12.77
C GLY A 81 7.70 -9.97 -11.45
N ALA A 82 7.28 -11.19 -11.11
CA ALA A 82 6.54 -11.43 -9.88
C ALA A 82 7.46 -11.36 -8.66
N HIS A 83 6.93 -10.78 -7.58
CA HIS A 83 7.62 -10.66 -6.30
C HIS A 83 7.17 -11.76 -5.35
N SER A 84 8.09 -12.28 -4.56
CA SER A 84 7.81 -13.13 -3.40
C SER A 84 8.38 -12.48 -2.15
N TYR A 85 7.82 -12.80 -0.99
CA TYR A 85 8.28 -12.27 0.30
C TYR A 85 8.28 -13.39 1.33
N ASP A 86 9.32 -13.48 2.14
CA ASP A 86 9.50 -14.53 3.15
C ASP A 86 8.74 -14.26 4.47
N GLY A 87 8.11 -13.09 4.59
CA GLY A 87 7.45 -12.65 5.82
C GLY A 87 8.39 -12.02 6.84
N LEU A 88 9.68 -11.88 6.52
CA LEU A 88 10.71 -11.36 7.41
C LEU A 88 11.48 -10.20 6.78
N ARG A 89 12.39 -10.50 5.85
CA ARG A 89 13.30 -9.51 5.26
C ARG A 89 13.63 -9.75 3.80
N GLN A 90 13.37 -10.93 3.26
CA GLN A 90 13.80 -11.25 1.92
C GLN A 90 12.66 -11.11 0.92
N ARG A 91 12.95 -10.38 -0.15
CA ARG A 91 12.15 -10.31 -1.35
C ARG A 91 12.89 -10.97 -2.50
N ARG A 92 12.20 -11.85 -3.19
CA ARG A 92 12.64 -12.41 -4.46
C ARG A 92 11.84 -11.75 -5.57
N VAL A 93 12.53 -11.20 -6.57
CA VAL A 93 11.92 -10.58 -7.75
C VAL A 93 12.33 -11.39 -8.96
N ASN A 94 11.38 -12.06 -9.60
CA ASN A 94 11.60 -12.76 -10.84
C ASN A 94 11.95 -11.76 -11.96
N GLU A 95 12.86 -12.16 -12.86
CA GLU A 95 13.23 -11.30 -13.99
C GLU A 95 12.03 -11.02 -14.91
N TYR A 96 11.97 -9.82 -15.49
CA TYR A 96 10.89 -9.37 -16.38
C TYR A 96 10.94 -10.00 -17.79
N SER A 97 11.46 -11.21 -17.93
CA SER A 97 11.60 -11.89 -19.22
C SER A 97 10.68 -13.11 -19.31
N LEU A 98 9.58 -12.98 -20.04
CA LEU A 98 8.67 -14.11 -20.29
C LEU A 98 9.42 -15.30 -20.92
N ARG A 99 10.32 -15.05 -21.87
CA ARG A 99 11.10 -16.10 -22.53
C ARG A 99 11.93 -16.90 -21.52
N ARG A 100 12.72 -16.21 -20.67
CA ARG A 100 13.58 -16.86 -19.66
C ARG A 100 12.75 -17.57 -18.58
N TYR A 101 11.62 -16.99 -18.18
CA TYR A 101 10.68 -17.62 -17.25
C TYR A 101 10.14 -18.95 -17.82
N MET A 102 9.74 -18.97 -19.10
CA MET A 102 9.24 -20.17 -19.78
C MET A 102 10.33 -21.23 -19.97
N GLU A 103 11.55 -20.83 -20.29
CA GLU A 103 12.71 -21.73 -20.43
C GLU A 103 12.99 -22.44 -19.09
N ALA A 104 13.04 -21.70 -17.98
CA ALA A 104 13.22 -22.25 -16.64
C ALA A 104 12.07 -23.20 -16.23
N GLY A 105 10.82 -22.84 -16.51
CA GLY A 105 9.66 -23.70 -16.24
C GLY A 105 9.66 -25.01 -17.00
N ARG A 106 10.27 -25.06 -18.20
CA ARG A 106 10.47 -26.32 -18.96
C ARG A 106 11.58 -27.20 -18.38
N ALA A 107 12.55 -26.59 -17.70
CA ALA A 107 13.65 -27.30 -17.05
C ALA A 107 13.25 -27.97 -15.71
N SER A 108 11.98 -27.94 -15.37
CA SER A 108 11.36 -28.62 -14.19
C SER A 108 11.80 -28.11 -12.83
N SER A 109 12.43 -26.93 -12.72
CA SER A 109 12.79 -26.33 -11.44
C SER A 109 12.45 -24.84 -11.38
N PHE A 110 11.54 -24.48 -10.51
CA PHE A 110 11.27 -23.05 -10.19
C PHE A 110 12.47 -22.35 -9.53
N ALA A 111 13.42 -23.12 -8.98
CA ALA A 111 14.66 -22.56 -8.45
C ALA A 111 15.51 -21.90 -9.55
N ASP A 112 15.42 -22.40 -10.79
CA ASP A 112 16.19 -21.93 -11.93
C ASP A 112 15.57 -20.70 -12.63
N VAL A 113 14.39 -20.24 -12.19
CA VAL A 113 13.83 -18.98 -12.68
C VAL A 113 14.78 -17.85 -12.33
N PRO A 114 15.29 -17.10 -13.32
CA PRO A 114 16.17 -15.98 -13.06
C PRO A 114 15.50 -14.94 -12.18
N HIS A 115 16.18 -14.56 -11.10
CA HIS A 115 15.64 -13.67 -10.09
C HIS A 115 16.74 -12.90 -9.36
N ASN A 116 16.35 -11.81 -8.73
CA ASN A 116 17.15 -11.08 -7.76
C ASN A 116 16.59 -11.31 -6.36
N ILE A 117 17.47 -11.32 -5.37
CA ILE A 117 17.09 -11.33 -3.95
C ILE A 117 17.50 -9.97 -3.35
N GLU A 118 16.53 -9.31 -2.76
CA GLU A 118 16.70 -8.11 -1.96
C GLU A 118 16.56 -8.48 -0.49
N THR A 119 17.48 -7.98 0.33
CA THR A 119 17.40 -8.15 1.80
C THR A 119 17.21 -6.79 2.43
N LEU A 120 16.06 -6.61 3.07
CA LEU A 120 15.68 -5.36 3.70
C LEU A 120 16.54 -5.08 4.95
N THR A 121 17.00 -3.86 5.06
CA THR A 121 17.64 -3.33 6.26
C THR A 121 16.62 -3.10 7.39
N ASP A 122 17.09 -2.88 8.62
CA ASP A 122 16.20 -2.55 9.75
C ASP A 122 15.39 -1.27 9.53
N ASN A 123 15.94 -0.32 8.76
CA ASN A 123 15.24 0.91 8.42
C ASN A 123 14.11 0.64 7.40
N GLU A 124 14.40 -0.14 6.38
CA GLU A 124 13.41 -0.50 5.36
C GLU A 124 12.28 -1.33 5.97
N CYS A 125 12.59 -2.34 6.80
CA CYS A 125 11.58 -3.09 7.53
C CYS A 125 10.69 -2.20 8.40
N TYR A 126 11.29 -1.22 9.08
CA TYR A 126 10.55 -0.27 9.91
C TYR A 126 9.65 0.65 9.07
N ASN A 127 10.15 1.20 7.97
CA ASN A 127 9.35 2.05 7.08
C ASN A 127 8.20 1.26 6.46
N GLU A 128 8.44 0.02 6.05
CA GLU A 128 7.38 -0.85 5.55
C GLU A 128 6.32 -1.16 6.59
N LEU A 129 6.72 -1.40 7.85
CA LEU A 129 5.78 -1.57 8.95
C LEU A 129 4.85 -0.36 9.06
N ILE A 130 5.40 0.86 9.09
CA ILE A 130 4.61 2.10 9.16
C ILE A 130 3.64 2.18 7.98
N CYS A 131 4.17 2.10 6.75
CA CYS A 131 3.38 2.26 5.52
C CYS A 131 2.28 1.19 5.41
N THR A 132 2.59 -0.08 5.68
CA THR A 132 1.60 -1.16 5.54
C THR A 132 0.52 -1.12 6.60
N ARG A 133 0.85 -0.75 7.84
CA ARG A 133 -0.13 -0.68 8.93
C ARG A 133 -1.01 0.55 8.86
N LEU A 134 -0.42 1.73 8.64
CA LEU A 134 -1.20 2.97 8.51
C LEU A 134 -2.10 2.96 7.27
N ARG A 135 -1.75 2.19 6.25
CA ARG A 135 -2.58 2.03 5.07
C ARG A 135 -3.96 1.42 5.37
N THR A 136 -4.08 0.65 6.45
CA THR A 136 -5.31 -0.06 6.81
C THR A 136 -6.09 0.62 7.93
N VAL A 137 -7.40 0.40 7.98
CA VAL A 137 -8.24 0.88 9.08
C VAL A 137 -7.89 0.23 10.43
N ASP A 138 -7.18 -0.90 10.40
CA ASP A 138 -6.74 -1.57 11.63
C ASP A 138 -5.58 -0.81 12.29
N GLY A 139 -4.84 0.01 11.51
CA GLY A 139 -3.79 0.91 11.99
C GLY A 139 -2.54 0.21 12.50
N LEU A 140 -1.57 1.02 12.93
CA LEU A 140 -0.31 0.59 13.52
C LEU A 140 -0.46 0.46 15.04
N SER A 141 -0.29 -0.74 15.58
CA SER A 141 -0.15 -0.91 17.03
C SER A 141 1.21 -0.42 17.50
N LEU A 142 1.27 0.43 18.51
CA LEU A 142 2.54 0.88 19.09
C LEU A 142 3.37 -0.29 19.67
N GLN A 143 2.73 -1.43 19.96
CA GLN A 143 3.42 -2.65 20.41
C GLN A 143 4.24 -3.34 19.30
N GLU A 144 3.89 -3.11 18.01
CA GLU A 144 4.65 -3.63 16.87
C GLU A 144 5.92 -2.80 16.61
N VAL A 145 6.01 -1.58 17.17
CA VAL A 145 7.11 -0.64 16.93
C VAL A 145 8.30 -0.98 17.83
N PRO A 146 9.52 -1.11 17.28
CA PRO A 146 10.72 -1.29 18.09
C PRO A 146 10.86 -0.18 19.15
N GLN A 147 11.09 -0.56 20.40
CA GLN A 147 11.11 0.37 21.54
C GLN A 147 12.05 1.58 21.32
N VAL A 148 13.18 1.35 20.65
CA VAL A 148 14.17 2.40 20.36
C VAL A 148 13.67 3.45 19.37
N ARG A 149 12.60 3.16 18.62
CA ARG A 149 12.00 4.05 17.59
C ARG A 149 10.70 4.70 18.05
N LEU A 150 10.09 4.20 19.12
CA LEU A 150 8.76 4.61 19.56
C LEU A 150 8.66 6.11 19.86
N ALA A 151 9.62 6.65 20.61
CA ALA A 151 9.65 8.08 20.94
C ALA A 151 9.78 8.97 19.69
N THR A 152 10.58 8.53 18.71
CA THR A 152 10.75 9.24 17.45
C THR A 152 9.47 9.19 16.63
N LEU A 153 8.83 8.03 16.53
CA LEU A 153 7.55 7.87 15.84
C LEU A 153 6.48 8.82 16.41
N LEU A 154 6.28 8.79 17.73
CA LEU A 154 5.27 9.63 18.38
C LEU A 154 5.55 11.11 18.18
N ARG A 155 6.80 11.54 18.24
CA ARG A 155 7.19 12.93 17.96
C ARG A 155 6.90 13.33 16.51
N LEU A 156 7.13 12.44 15.53
CA LEU A 156 6.83 12.70 14.13
C LEU A 156 5.33 12.64 13.83
N ALA A 157 4.60 11.77 14.51
CA ALA A 157 3.15 11.64 14.36
C ALA A 157 2.38 12.84 14.97
N GLN A 158 2.94 13.51 16.00
CA GLN A 158 2.23 14.54 16.75
C GLN A 158 1.67 15.69 15.88
N PRO A 159 2.41 16.28 14.94
CA PRO A 159 1.86 17.32 14.06
C PRO A 159 0.70 16.82 13.17
N HIS A 160 0.69 15.53 12.82
CA HIS A 160 -0.39 14.92 12.06
C HIS A 160 -1.61 14.63 12.95
N ILE A 161 -1.40 14.30 14.21
CA ILE A 161 -2.47 14.14 15.21
C ILE A 161 -3.11 15.50 15.48
N ASP A 162 -2.31 16.52 15.78
CA ASP A 162 -2.79 17.89 16.04
C ASP A 162 -3.53 18.46 14.81
N GLY A 163 -3.09 18.10 13.61
CA GLY A 163 -3.71 18.45 12.34
C GLY A 163 -4.92 17.59 11.96
N GLY A 164 -5.32 16.63 12.80
CA GLY A 164 -6.48 15.76 12.57
C GLY A 164 -6.32 14.78 11.40
N ARG A 165 -5.07 14.48 10.95
CA ARG A 165 -4.76 13.52 9.90
C ARG A 165 -4.49 12.12 10.44
N LEU A 166 -3.97 12.04 11.66
CA LEU A 166 -3.79 10.82 12.43
C LEU A 166 -4.61 10.89 13.73
N GLU A 167 -4.95 9.73 14.23
CA GLU A 167 -5.51 9.56 15.59
C GLU A 167 -4.76 8.44 16.32
N LEU A 168 -4.56 8.61 17.61
CA LEU A 168 -4.12 7.56 18.53
C LEU A 168 -5.30 7.13 19.37
N ASP A 169 -5.71 5.87 19.21
CA ASP A 169 -6.88 5.34 19.95
C ASP A 169 -6.52 4.83 21.35
N ALA A 170 -7.55 4.50 22.13
CA ALA A 170 -7.39 3.99 23.49
C ALA A 170 -6.74 2.60 23.60
N GLN A 171 -6.50 1.95 22.48
CA GLN A 171 -5.81 0.66 22.37
C GLN A 171 -4.36 0.82 21.89
N ASP A 172 -3.79 2.03 21.96
CA ASP A 172 -2.45 2.37 21.48
C ASP A 172 -2.24 2.05 20.00
N ARG A 173 -3.27 2.34 19.17
CA ARG A 173 -3.18 2.22 17.71
C ARG A 173 -3.20 3.58 17.04
N LEU A 174 -2.20 3.80 16.20
CA LEU A 174 -2.10 4.98 15.34
C LEU A 174 -2.82 4.69 14.02
N ARG A 175 -3.78 5.54 13.62
CA ARG A 175 -4.60 5.37 12.43
C ARG A 175 -4.71 6.65 11.62
N LEU A 176 -4.85 6.48 10.30
CA LEU A 176 -5.29 7.58 9.45
C LEU A 176 -6.75 7.91 9.72
N THR A 177 -7.05 9.19 9.88
CA THR A 177 -8.43 9.69 9.87
C THR A 177 -8.97 9.76 8.44
N ALA A 178 -10.24 10.06 8.25
CA ALA A 178 -10.81 10.25 6.90
C ALA A 178 -10.08 11.35 6.10
N SER A 179 -9.63 12.43 6.76
CA SER A 179 -8.82 13.47 6.14
C SER A 179 -7.39 13.03 5.88
N GLY A 180 -6.84 12.19 6.76
CA GLY A 180 -5.49 11.63 6.61
C GLY A 180 -5.38 10.62 5.47
N ILE A 181 -6.44 9.87 5.17
CA ILE A 181 -6.43 8.90 4.06
C ILE A 181 -6.19 9.59 2.72
N PHE A 182 -6.79 10.75 2.48
CA PHE A 182 -6.62 11.48 1.22
C PHE A 182 -5.19 11.98 1.00
N VAL A 183 -4.49 12.32 2.07
CA VAL A 183 -3.10 12.81 2.07
C VAL A 183 -2.14 11.78 2.69
N SER A 184 -2.47 10.50 2.54
CA SER A 184 -1.74 9.41 3.21
C SER A 184 -0.26 9.35 2.85
N ASP A 185 0.11 9.67 1.61
CA ASP A 185 1.51 9.67 1.17
C ASP A 185 2.33 10.72 1.93
N ASP A 186 1.77 11.93 2.16
CA ASP A 186 2.42 12.97 2.97
C ASP A 186 2.56 12.57 4.44
N VAL A 187 1.59 11.82 4.97
CA VAL A 187 1.58 11.40 6.37
C VAL A 187 2.57 10.27 6.62
N MET A 188 2.80 9.41 5.60
CA MET A 188 3.67 8.24 5.69
C MET A 188 5.09 8.46 5.16
N SER A 189 5.40 9.67 4.61
CA SER A 189 6.72 10.03 4.03
C SER A 189 7.84 10.27 5.06
#